data_d5a1963d94c2bd059a82c3f276721825
#
_entry.id   d5a1963d94c2bd059a82c3f276721825
#
_cell.length_a   1.000
_cell.length_b   1.000
_cell.length_c   1.000
_cell.angle_alpha   90.00
_cell.angle_beta   90.00
_cell.angle_gamma   90.00
#
_symmetry.space_group_name_H-M   'P 1'
#
loop_
_entity.id
_entity.type
_entity.pdbx_description
1 polymer ?
#
loop_
_entity_poly.entity_id
_entity_poly.type
_entity_poly.pdbx_seq_one_letter_code
_entity_poly.pdbx_strand_id
1 'polypeptide(L)'
;MTQGIVVLYHHIKQPEKDSEAVMLQFITQGDVFMTESTVEFSSLEKFQASNSTVKISEADTDIIKEIQTLLNKKGLYKGSVDGVAGNLTQKAFAEFKESVWLDSPDLLGPTTAAALLEIAEDHQTNEEQTRTLTPLPASTLGTKTGRSLRLVTGETVYENELVVAGIPLTWGEITKGCDPQRNPESKTIINNIIKAARGFGKIRDKYDSPISINSAYRTPAVNRRIGGARFSQHINGLALDIAPVDGNFGKLLQICRASDCTGLGRGMHRGFIHCDWRTGGRVVFDYP
;
A
#
# COMPACT_ATOMS: atom_id res chain seq x y z
N MET A 1 -5.16 50.09 -21.79
CA MET A 1 -5.51 49.34 -22.98
C MET A 1 -5.56 47.87 -22.62
N THR A 2 -6.77 47.42 -22.34
CA THR A 2 -7.05 46.05 -21.84
C THR A 2 -7.52 45.21 -23.02
N GLN A 3 -6.76 44.20 -23.42
CA GLN A 3 -7.23 43.27 -24.46
C GLN A 3 -7.94 42.09 -23.77
N GLY A 4 -9.24 42.00 -24.05
CA GLY A 4 -10.08 40.90 -23.59
C GLY A 4 -9.92 39.69 -24.52
N ILE A 5 -9.82 38.52 -23.93
CA ILE A 5 -9.84 37.24 -24.65
C ILE A 5 -11.29 36.80 -24.77
N VAL A 6 -11.74 36.67 -26.02
CA VAL A 6 -13.07 36.14 -26.38
C VAL A 6 -12.94 34.62 -26.52
N VAL A 7 -13.63 33.88 -25.66
CA VAL A 7 -13.74 32.40 -25.78
C VAL A 7 -14.99 32.08 -26.61
N LEU A 8 -14.80 31.56 -27.82
CA LEU A 8 -15.87 31.08 -28.69
C LEU A 8 -16.30 29.67 -28.31
N TYR A 9 -17.49 29.52 -27.75
CA TYR A 9 -18.16 28.24 -27.58
C TYR A 9 -18.70 27.75 -28.93
N HIS A 10 -18.15 26.65 -29.46
CA HIS A 10 -18.75 25.94 -30.56
C HIS A 10 -19.75 24.93 -30.03
N HIS A 11 -21.00 25.11 -30.39
CA HIS A 11 -22.09 24.14 -30.20
C HIS A 11 -21.81 22.92 -31.09
N ILE A 12 -21.55 21.75 -30.48
CA ILE A 12 -21.52 20.47 -31.19
C ILE A 12 -22.91 19.85 -31.08
N LYS A 13 -23.62 19.77 -32.20
CA LYS A 13 -24.87 19.04 -32.38
C LYS A 13 -24.62 17.54 -32.19
N GLN A 14 -25.52 16.87 -31.50
CA GLN A 14 -25.56 15.41 -31.39
C GLN A 14 -25.84 14.76 -32.74
N PRO A 15 -25.16 13.68 -33.15
CA PRO A 15 -25.55 12.91 -34.31
C PRO A 15 -26.64 11.89 -33.96
N GLU A 16 -27.62 11.79 -34.83
CA GLU A 16 -28.71 10.80 -34.84
C GLU A 16 -28.19 9.36 -34.99
N LYS A 17 -29.00 8.44 -34.48
CA LYS A 17 -28.86 6.98 -34.62
C LYS A 17 -28.82 6.61 -36.11
N ASP A 18 -27.74 5.98 -36.53
CA ASP A 18 -27.59 4.98 -37.59
C ASP A 18 -26.16 5.00 -38.12
N SER A 19 -25.31 4.13 -37.55
CA SER A 19 -24.15 3.59 -38.28
C SER A 19 -23.36 2.62 -37.39
N GLU A 20 -23.82 1.38 -37.29
CA GLU A 20 -23.01 0.24 -36.88
C GLU A 20 -21.90 -0.13 -37.90
N ALA A 21 -21.67 0.68 -38.90
CA ALA A 21 -20.79 0.37 -40.05
C ALA A 21 -19.46 1.17 -40.06
N VAL A 22 -19.17 2.06 -39.11
CA VAL A 22 -17.96 2.90 -39.12
C VAL A 22 -16.92 2.52 -38.06
N MET A 23 -17.20 1.54 -37.22
CA MET A 23 -16.27 1.12 -36.12
C MET A 23 -15.29 0.00 -36.52
N LEU A 24 -15.19 -0.37 -37.78
CA LEU A 24 -14.33 -1.44 -38.29
C LEU A 24 -13.16 -1.00 -39.15
N GLN A 25 -12.81 0.29 -39.22
CA GLN A 25 -11.76 0.78 -40.12
C GLN A 25 -10.62 1.59 -39.47
N PHE A 26 -10.50 1.59 -38.13
CA PHE A 26 -9.36 2.21 -37.43
C PHE A 26 -8.49 1.26 -36.61
N ILE A 27 -8.50 -0.04 -36.90
CA ILE A 27 -7.57 -1.00 -36.32
C ILE A 27 -6.63 -1.53 -37.42
N THR A 28 -5.76 -0.67 -37.93
CA THR A 28 -4.58 -1.09 -38.69
C THR A 28 -3.52 0.00 -38.63
N GLN A 29 -2.91 0.19 -37.44
CA GLN A 29 -1.52 0.62 -37.29
C GLN A 29 -1.09 0.27 -35.86
N GLY A 30 -0.35 -0.77 -35.77
CA GLY A 30 0.72 -1.23 -34.88
C GLY A 30 0.91 -0.58 -33.52
N ASP A 31 -0.09 -0.46 -32.67
CA ASP A 31 0.17 -0.38 -31.23
C ASP A 31 0.20 -1.80 -30.67
N VAL A 32 1.41 -2.35 -30.61
CA VAL A 32 1.70 -3.52 -29.80
C VAL A 32 1.46 -3.07 -28.35
N PHE A 33 0.25 -3.29 -27.82
CA PHE A 33 0.04 -3.34 -26.40
C PHE A 33 0.93 -4.46 -25.87
N MET A 34 2.11 -4.12 -25.38
CA MET A 34 2.88 -4.98 -24.51
C MET A 34 2.00 -5.19 -23.28
N THR A 35 1.22 -6.27 -23.29
CA THR A 35 0.67 -6.80 -22.05
C THR A 35 1.89 -7.20 -21.21
N GLU A 36 2.27 -6.35 -20.26
CA GLU A 36 3.13 -6.81 -19.17
C GLU A 36 2.42 -8.05 -18.60
N SER A 37 3.02 -9.22 -18.82
CA SER A 37 2.58 -10.43 -18.18
C SER A 37 2.80 -10.21 -16.70
N THR A 38 1.73 -9.97 -15.95
CA THR A 38 1.77 -10.00 -14.49
C THR A 38 2.25 -11.38 -14.10
N VAL A 39 3.48 -11.46 -13.64
CA VAL A 39 4.02 -12.71 -13.10
C VAL A 39 3.20 -13.03 -11.86
N GLU A 40 2.37 -14.06 -11.95
CA GLU A 40 1.58 -14.53 -10.81
C GLU A 40 2.47 -15.38 -9.90
N PHE A 41 2.52 -15.06 -8.61
CA PHE A 41 3.22 -15.82 -7.58
C PHE A 41 2.25 -16.75 -6.84
N SER A 42 1.48 -17.51 -7.60
CA SER A 42 0.36 -18.30 -7.11
C SER A 42 0.76 -19.44 -6.15
N SER A 43 1.97 -19.98 -6.29
CA SER A 43 2.47 -21.05 -5.41
C SER A 43 2.83 -20.51 -4.05
N LEU A 44 3.49 -19.36 -4.00
CA LEU A 44 3.85 -18.67 -2.75
C LEU A 44 2.63 -18.11 -2.03
N GLU A 45 1.62 -17.62 -2.77
CA GLU A 45 0.33 -17.20 -2.22
C GLU A 45 -0.42 -18.35 -1.55
N LYS A 46 -0.52 -19.50 -2.22
CA LYS A 46 -1.13 -20.72 -1.66
C LYS A 46 -0.36 -21.20 -0.43
N PHE A 47 0.97 -21.14 -0.48
CA PHE A 47 1.81 -21.51 0.64
C PHE A 47 1.57 -20.60 1.84
N GLN A 48 1.50 -19.28 1.63
CA GLN A 48 1.16 -18.31 2.67
C GLN A 48 -0.18 -18.64 3.34
N ALA A 49 -1.19 -19.01 2.54
CA ALA A 49 -2.52 -19.34 3.04
C ALA A 49 -2.58 -20.69 3.78
N SER A 50 -1.63 -21.59 3.53
CA SER A 50 -1.61 -22.94 4.13
C SER A 50 -1.24 -22.96 5.61
N ASN A 51 -0.70 -21.87 6.14
CA ASN A 51 -0.16 -21.75 7.51
C ASN A 51 0.92 -22.79 7.84
N SER A 52 1.61 -23.31 6.82
CA SER A 52 2.68 -24.30 6.92
C SER A 52 4.05 -23.66 7.08
N THR A 53 5.04 -24.43 7.53
CA THR A 53 6.45 -24.05 7.56
C THR A 53 7.30 -25.18 7.00
N VAL A 54 8.25 -24.85 6.13
CA VAL A 54 9.14 -25.82 5.45
C VAL A 54 10.56 -25.24 5.39
N LYS A 55 11.58 -26.09 5.36
CA LYS A 55 12.93 -25.62 5.03
C LYS A 55 12.98 -25.21 3.55
N ILE A 56 13.69 -24.14 3.26
CA ILE A 56 13.83 -23.66 1.87
C ILE A 56 14.42 -24.74 0.96
N SER A 57 15.29 -25.62 1.48
CA SER A 57 15.86 -26.76 0.75
C SER A 57 14.85 -27.88 0.41
N GLU A 58 13.69 -27.86 1.05
CA GLU A 58 12.64 -28.89 0.93
C GLU A 58 11.36 -28.31 0.30
N ALA A 59 11.35 -27.02 -0.04
CA ALA A 59 10.21 -26.36 -0.67
C ALA A 59 10.04 -26.79 -2.14
N ASP A 60 8.80 -26.78 -2.62
CA ASP A 60 8.46 -27.14 -3.99
C ASP A 60 9.20 -26.28 -5.03
N THR A 61 9.54 -26.90 -6.17
CA THR A 61 10.26 -26.26 -7.28
C THR A 61 9.62 -24.95 -7.73
N ASP A 62 8.29 -24.89 -7.81
CA ASP A 62 7.59 -23.68 -8.26
C ASP A 62 7.67 -22.57 -7.21
N ILE A 63 7.56 -22.90 -5.93
CA ILE A 63 7.79 -21.94 -4.82
C ILE A 63 9.23 -21.41 -4.89
N ILE A 64 10.22 -22.27 -5.13
CA ILE A 64 11.62 -21.84 -5.24
C ILE A 64 11.82 -20.91 -6.43
N LYS A 65 11.24 -21.19 -7.60
CA LYS A 65 11.31 -20.29 -8.77
C LYS A 65 10.71 -18.91 -8.46
N GLU A 66 9.57 -18.88 -7.80
CA GLU A 66 8.94 -17.64 -7.40
C GLU A 66 9.83 -16.86 -6.41
N ILE A 67 10.40 -17.53 -5.42
CA ILE A 67 11.35 -16.93 -4.47
C ILE A 67 12.62 -16.42 -5.18
N GLN A 68 13.22 -17.19 -6.06
CA GLN A 68 14.39 -16.78 -6.85
C GLN A 68 14.09 -15.53 -7.69
N THR A 69 12.91 -15.49 -8.32
CA THR A 69 12.44 -14.34 -9.10
C THR A 69 12.32 -13.09 -8.22
N LEU A 70 11.71 -13.20 -7.05
CA LEU A 70 11.54 -12.10 -6.12
C LEU A 70 12.86 -11.61 -5.53
N LEU A 71 13.74 -12.53 -5.15
CA LEU A 71 15.07 -12.20 -4.64
C LEU A 71 15.97 -11.58 -5.72
N ASN A 72 15.82 -12.01 -6.99
CA ASN A 72 16.49 -11.38 -8.13
C ASN A 72 16.00 -9.94 -8.33
N LYS A 73 14.68 -9.72 -8.33
CA LYS A 73 14.06 -8.38 -8.40
C LYS A 73 14.58 -7.45 -7.29
N LYS A 74 14.81 -7.99 -6.09
CA LYS A 74 15.40 -7.24 -4.96
C LYS A 74 16.93 -7.09 -5.03
N GLY A 75 17.59 -7.71 -6.00
CA GLY A 75 19.05 -7.64 -6.18
C GLY A 75 19.86 -8.54 -5.23
N LEU A 76 19.20 -9.37 -4.44
CA LEU A 76 19.83 -10.30 -3.49
C LEU A 76 20.25 -11.63 -4.16
N TYR A 77 19.57 -12.04 -5.22
CA TYR A 77 19.89 -13.25 -5.96
C TYR A 77 20.36 -12.92 -7.39
N LYS A 78 21.49 -13.50 -7.79
CA LYS A 78 22.09 -13.28 -9.12
C LYS A 78 22.26 -14.57 -9.92
N GLY A 79 21.64 -15.67 -9.47
CA GLY A 79 21.63 -16.96 -10.15
C GLY A 79 20.49 -17.10 -11.17
N SER A 80 20.43 -18.25 -11.83
CA SER A 80 19.32 -18.61 -12.71
C SER A 80 18.08 -18.97 -11.90
N VAL A 81 16.90 -18.65 -12.43
CA VAL A 81 15.61 -19.05 -11.85
C VAL A 81 15.33 -20.48 -12.32
N ASP A 82 15.88 -21.46 -11.61
CA ASP A 82 15.86 -22.88 -11.95
C ASP A 82 14.96 -23.75 -11.04
N GLY A 83 14.49 -23.17 -9.93
CA GLY A 83 13.67 -23.88 -8.95
C GLY A 83 14.48 -24.78 -8.01
N VAL A 84 15.81 -24.63 -7.99
CA VAL A 84 16.69 -25.40 -7.10
C VAL A 84 17.15 -24.54 -5.93
N ALA A 85 16.87 -24.99 -4.71
CA ALA A 85 17.33 -24.30 -3.51
C ALA A 85 18.80 -24.61 -3.19
N GLY A 86 19.69 -24.32 -4.15
CA GLY A 86 21.14 -24.45 -3.99
C GLY A 86 21.73 -23.39 -3.05
N ASN A 87 23.06 -23.44 -2.84
CA ASN A 87 23.76 -22.55 -1.91
C ASN A 87 23.50 -21.05 -2.18
N LEU A 88 23.43 -20.65 -3.45
CA LEU A 88 23.15 -19.24 -3.82
C LEU A 88 21.72 -18.83 -3.41
N THR A 89 20.74 -19.69 -3.65
CA THR A 89 19.35 -19.45 -3.29
C THR A 89 19.19 -19.37 -1.76
N GLN A 90 19.78 -20.35 -1.04
CA GLN A 90 19.72 -20.39 0.42
C GLN A 90 20.38 -19.16 1.05
N LYS A 91 21.54 -18.74 0.52
CA LYS A 91 22.23 -17.53 0.99
C LYS A 91 21.40 -16.28 0.75
N ALA A 92 20.88 -16.09 -0.46
CA ALA A 92 20.05 -14.93 -0.80
C ALA A 92 18.75 -14.89 0.05
N PHE A 93 18.17 -16.05 0.30
CA PHE A 93 17.00 -16.17 1.16
C PHE A 93 17.30 -15.81 2.61
N ALA A 94 18.44 -16.27 3.14
CA ALA A 94 18.90 -15.91 4.49
C ALA A 94 19.19 -14.40 4.61
N GLU A 95 19.88 -13.82 3.62
CA GLU A 95 20.13 -12.36 3.55
C GLU A 95 18.82 -11.57 3.48
N PHE A 96 17.84 -12.05 2.70
CA PHE A 96 16.51 -11.46 2.67
C PHE A 96 15.87 -11.49 4.05
N LYS A 97 15.83 -12.66 4.72
CA LYS A 97 15.24 -12.79 6.05
C LYS A 97 15.90 -11.89 7.09
N GLU A 98 17.22 -11.78 7.06
CA GLU A 98 17.96 -10.86 7.90
C GLU A 98 17.56 -9.39 7.61
N SER A 99 17.44 -9.01 6.33
CA SER A 99 17.04 -7.66 5.93
C SER A 99 15.66 -7.26 6.38
N VAL A 100 14.76 -8.22 6.60
CA VAL A 100 13.38 -8.04 7.08
C VAL A 100 13.19 -8.50 8.53
N TRP A 101 14.28 -8.81 9.22
CA TRP A 101 14.32 -9.17 10.66
C TRP A 101 13.46 -10.39 11.00
N LEU A 102 13.51 -11.39 10.14
CA LEU A 102 12.88 -12.69 10.36
C LEU A 102 13.92 -13.71 10.84
N ASP A 103 13.60 -14.36 11.94
CA ASP A 103 14.43 -15.45 12.49
C ASP A 103 14.40 -16.70 11.59
N SER A 104 15.30 -17.67 11.93
CA SER A 104 15.38 -18.97 11.24
C SER A 104 15.67 -18.82 9.75
N PRO A 105 16.94 -18.56 9.36
CA PRO A 105 17.34 -18.14 8.01
C PRO A 105 17.02 -19.16 6.91
N ASP A 106 16.77 -20.43 7.28
CA ASP A 106 16.47 -21.54 6.37
C ASP A 106 14.98 -21.92 6.30
N LEU A 107 14.12 -21.30 7.14
CA LEU A 107 12.70 -21.64 7.19
C LEU A 107 11.82 -20.66 6.39
N LEU A 108 11.04 -21.21 5.47
CA LEU A 108 9.93 -20.54 4.80
C LEU A 108 8.65 -20.80 5.60
N GLY A 109 8.04 -19.75 6.10
CA GLY A 109 6.73 -19.76 6.76
C GLY A 109 5.80 -18.71 6.16
N PRO A 110 4.53 -18.63 6.60
CA PRO A 110 3.55 -17.66 6.08
C PRO A 110 4.03 -16.22 6.15
N THR A 111 4.71 -15.84 7.23
CA THR A 111 5.26 -14.48 7.40
C THR A 111 6.36 -14.18 6.39
N THR A 112 7.24 -15.15 6.11
CA THR A 112 8.29 -15.00 5.10
C THR A 112 7.70 -14.93 3.70
N ALA A 113 6.69 -15.77 3.40
CA ALA A 113 5.97 -15.74 2.13
C ALA A 113 5.28 -14.38 1.92
N ALA A 114 4.62 -13.84 2.94
CA ALA A 114 4.02 -12.51 2.90
C ALA A 114 5.05 -11.42 2.58
N ALA A 115 6.20 -11.44 3.26
CA ALA A 115 7.26 -10.45 3.05
C ALA A 115 7.88 -10.55 1.64
N LEU A 116 8.00 -11.76 1.09
CA LEU A 116 8.45 -11.97 -0.29
C LEU A 116 7.44 -11.45 -1.30
N LEU A 117 6.14 -11.74 -1.09
CA LEU A 117 5.07 -11.28 -1.98
C LEU A 117 4.96 -9.74 -2.02
N GLU A 118 5.31 -9.05 -0.94
CA GLU A 118 5.40 -7.58 -0.94
C GLU A 118 6.45 -7.06 -1.95
N ILE A 119 7.51 -7.81 -2.25
CA ILE A 119 8.49 -7.44 -3.30
C ILE A 119 7.85 -7.49 -4.69
N ALA A 120 6.95 -8.45 -4.94
CA ALA A 120 6.26 -8.59 -6.22
C ALA A 120 5.44 -7.34 -6.58
N GLU A 121 4.91 -6.70 -5.56
CA GLU A 121 3.87 -5.69 -5.63
C GLU A 121 4.39 -4.26 -5.55
N ASP A 122 5.71 -4.08 -5.55
CA ASP A 122 6.39 -2.80 -5.30
C ASP A 122 6.33 -1.79 -6.48
N HIS A 123 5.36 -1.96 -7.37
CA HIS A 123 5.02 -1.01 -8.43
C HIS A 123 3.86 -0.09 -8.01
N GLN A 124 4.00 0.58 -6.86
CA GLN A 124 3.06 1.66 -6.54
C GLN A 124 3.38 2.87 -7.41
N THR A 125 2.41 3.26 -8.24
CA THR A 125 2.51 4.49 -9.00
C THR A 125 2.61 5.69 -8.05
N ASN A 126 3.55 6.58 -8.32
CA ASN A 126 3.91 7.74 -7.46
C ASN A 126 2.78 8.77 -7.24
N GLU A 127 1.65 8.66 -7.93
CA GLU A 127 0.63 9.72 -7.94
C GLU A 127 -0.12 9.88 -6.62
N GLU A 128 -0.35 8.80 -5.89
CA GLU A 128 -1.08 8.90 -4.61
C GLU A 128 -0.16 9.26 -3.43
N GLN A 129 1.11 8.91 -3.52
CA GLN A 129 2.10 9.14 -2.46
C GLN A 129 2.59 10.60 -2.43
N THR A 130 2.51 11.31 -3.55
CA THR A 130 2.94 12.72 -3.67
C THR A 130 1.94 13.74 -3.13
N ARG A 131 0.69 13.33 -2.88
CA ARG A 131 -0.30 14.22 -2.23
C ARG A 131 -0.23 14.08 -0.72
N THR A 132 0.73 14.74 -0.11
CA THR A 132 0.73 14.99 1.34
C THR A 132 -0.52 15.80 1.69
N LEU A 133 -1.43 15.23 2.48
CA LEU A 133 -2.53 16.02 3.01
C LEU A 133 -1.95 17.04 3.97
N THR A 134 -2.18 18.31 3.71
CA THR A 134 -1.81 19.37 4.64
C THR A 134 -2.49 19.10 5.98
N PRO A 135 -1.77 19.14 7.11
CA PRO A 135 -2.36 18.94 8.42
C PRO A 135 -3.54 19.90 8.61
N LEU A 136 -4.67 19.38 9.08
CA LEU A 136 -5.87 20.17 9.33
C LEU A 136 -5.58 21.27 10.39
N PRO A 137 -6.19 22.45 10.26
CA PRO A 137 -6.12 23.47 11.31
C PRO A 137 -6.60 22.88 12.64
N ALA A 138 -5.89 23.17 13.71
CA ALA A 138 -6.20 22.65 15.05
C ALA A 138 -7.64 22.98 15.50
N SER A 139 -8.23 24.06 15.00
CA SER A 139 -9.60 24.49 15.29
C SER A 139 -10.70 23.60 14.72
N THR A 140 -10.41 22.80 13.67
CA THR A 140 -11.39 21.90 13.04
C THR A 140 -11.17 20.44 13.42
N LEU A 141 -10.02 20.11 13.94
CA LEU A 141 -9.65 18.74 14.31
C LEU A 141 -10.59 18.20 15.42
N GLY A 142 -11.18 17.05 15.17
CA GLY A 142 -12.09 16.37 16.10
C GLY A 142 -13.55 16.86 16.04
N THR A 143 -13.88 17.78 15.14
CA THR A 143 -15.25 18.26 14.98
C THR A 143 -16.03 17.39 13.97
N LYS A 144 -17.36 17.28 14.16
CA LYS A 144 -18.25 16.60 13.19
C LYS A 144 -18.59 17.54 12.04
N THR A 145 -17.57 17.92 11.27
CA THR A 145 -17.67 18.87 10.15
C THR A 145 -16.93 18.35 8.92
N GLY A 146 -17.13 18.99 7.77
CA GLY A 146 -16.62 18.54 6.47
C GLY A 146 -17.56 17.54 5.81
N ARG A 147 -17.04 16.82 4.81
CA ARG A 147 -17.78 15.75 4.15
C ARG A 147 -18.02 14.61 5.14
N SER A 148 -18.98 13.74 4.83
CA SER A 148 -19.33 12.60 5.69
C SER A 148 -19.43 11.31 4.92
N LEU A 149 -19.24 10.19 5.64
CA LEU A 149 -19.46 8.83 5.15
C LEU A 149 -20.39 8.09 6.10
N ARG A 150 -21.32 7.32 5.53
CA ARG A 150 -22.09 6.35 6.30
C ARG A 150 -21.38 5.00 6.26
N LEU A 151 -20.86 4.58 7.40
CA LEU A 151 -20.16 3.31 7.55
C LEU A 151 -21.14 2.12 7.46
N VAL A 152 -20.61 0.93 7.19
CA VAL A 152 -21.39 -0.33 7.17
C VAL A 152 -22.03 -0.66 8.54
N THR A 153 -21.55 -0.03 9.62
CA THR A 153 -22.16 -0.11 10.96
C THR A 153 -23.42 0.70 11.10
N GLY A 154 -23.76 1.53 10.12
CA GLY A 154 -24.87 2.49 10.16
C GLY A 154 -24.50 3.84 10.80
N GLU A 155 -23.31 3.97 11.36
CA GLU A 155 -22.77 5.20 11.91
C GLU A 155 -22.36 6.17 10.79
N THR A 156 -22.56 7.48 11.02
CA THR A 156 -22.05 8.51 10.11
C THR A 156 -20.83 9.16 10.75
N VAL A 157 -19.73 9.17 10.02
CA VAL A 157 -18.47 9.81 10.39
C VAL A 157 -18.20 11.02 9.50
N TYR A 158 -17.42 11.96 10.00
CA TYR A 158 -17.15 13.24 9.32
C TYR A 158 -15.65 13.40 9.04
N GLU A 159 -15.35 14.17 8.00
CA GLU A 159 -13.99 14.41 7.51
C GLU A 159 -13.03 14.85 8.62
N ASN A 160 -13.46 15.76 9.50
CA ASN A 160 -12.66 16.30 10.59
C ASN A 160 -12.82 15.52 11.91
N GLU A 161 -13.67 14.50 11.95
CA GLU A 161 -13.91 13.69 13.15
C GLU A 161 -12.75 12.73 13.40
N LEU A 162 -12.30 12.64 14.65
CA LEU A 162 -11.23 11.70 15.03
C LEU A 162 -11.71 10.25 14.93
N VAL A 163 -10.84 9.38 14.41
CA VAL A 163 -11.07 7.92 14.40
C VAL A 163 -11.12 7.37 15.83
N VAL A 164 -10.26 7.91 16.71
CA VAL A 164 -10.21 7.60 18.13
C VAL A 164 -10.07 8.91 18.89
N ALA A 165 -10.92 9.12 19.88
CA ALA A 165 -10.87 10.32 20.71
C ALA A 165 -9.46 10.56 21.29
N GLY A 166 -8.97 11.79 21.18
CA GLY A 166 -7.65 12.20 21.67
C GLY A 166 -6.47 11.85 20.76
N ILE A 167 -6.67 11.09 19.68
CA ILE A 167 -5.61 10.77 18.71
C ILE A 167 -5.81 11.67 17.48
N PRO A 168 -4.81 12.48 17.07
CA PRO A 168 -4.95 13.41 15.95
C PRO A 168 -4.84 12.67 14.59
N LEU A 169 -5.81 11.82 14.32
CA LEU A 169 -6.02 11.11 13.06
C LEU A 169 -7.51 11.09 12.76
N THR A 170 -7.90 11.64 11.62
CA THR A 170 -9.29 11.84 11.24
C THR A 170 -9.80 10.81 10.25
N TRP A 171 -11.13 10.66 10.15
CA TRP A 171 -11.76 9.86 9.12
C TRP A 171 -11.46 10.41 7.71
N GLY A 172 -11.29 11.71 7.58
CA GLY A 172 -10.86 12.32 6.32
C GLY A 172 -9.47 11.90 5.88
N GLU A 173 -8.50 11.78 6.80
CA GLU A 173 -7.16 11.28 6.49
C GLU A 173 -7.19 9.80 6.14
N ILE A 174 -8.00 8.99 6.83
CA ILE A 174 -8.16 7.55 6.54
C ILE A 174 -8.77 7.33 5.16
N THR A 175 -9.75 8.15 4.75
CA THR A 175 -10.59 7.91 3.57
C THR A 175 -10.41 8.95 2.47
N LYS A 176 -9.31 9.71 2.49
CA LYS A 176 -9.03 10.78 1.52
C LYS A 176 -10.18 11.79 1.41
N GLY A 177 -10.58 12.34 2.57
CA GLY A 177 -11.63 13.35 2.67
C GLY A 177 -13.03 12.78 2.59
N CYS A 178 -13.28 11.63 3.23
CA CYS A 178 -14.57 10.94 3.17
C CYS A 178 -15.00 10.59 1.73
N ASP A 179 -14.05 10.12 0.91
CA ASP A 179 -14.33 9.62 -0.44
C ASP A 179 -15.20 8.35 -0.36
N PRO A 180 -16.39 8.32 -0.99
CA PRO A 180 -17.25 7.14 -1.01
C PRO A 180 -16.58 5.87 -1.59
N GLN A 181 -15.59 6.02 -2.49
CA GLN A 181 -14.82 4.90 -3.04
C GLN A 181 -13.85 4.29 -2.02
N ARG A 182 -13.64 4.95 -0.89
CA ARG A 182 -12.80 4.51 0.23
C ARG A 182 -13.61 4.22 1.50
N ASN A 183 -14.90 3.94 1.35
CA ASN A 183 -15.73 3.56 2.49
C ASN A 183 -15.33 2.16 2.99
N PRO A 184 -15.01 1.98 4.28
CA PRO A 184 -14.69 0.67 4.85
C PRO A 184 -15.81 -0.35 4.63
N GLU A 185 -15.48 -1.48 3.98
CA GLU A 185 -16.46 -2.47 3.49
C GLU A 185 -16.95 -3.44 4.58
N SER A 186 -16.34 -3.45 5.76
CA SER A 186 -16.72 -4.35 6.85
C SER A 186 -16.40 -3.80 8.24
N LYS A 187 -17.08 -4.34 9.26
CA LYS A 187 -16.76 -4.07 10.68
C LYS A 187 -15.33 -4.46 11.04
N THR A 188 -14.79 -5.52 10.44
CA THR A 188 -13.41 -5.97 10.66
C THR A 188 -12.42 -4.89 10.19
N ILE A 189 -12.64 -4.32 9.00
CA ILE A 189 -11.80 -3.23 8.48
C ILE A 189 -11.89 -2.00 9.39
N ILE A 190 -13.08 -1.62 9.86
CA ILE A 190 -13.25 -0.51 10.80
C ILE A 190 -12.46 -0.75 12.10
N ASN A 191 -12.54 -1.97 12.66
CA ASN A 191 -11.76 -2.33 13.85
C ASN A 191 -10.25 -2.29 13.60
N ASN A 192 -9.82 -2.69 12.43
CA ASN A 192 -8.41 -2.61 12.01
C ASN A 192 -7.94 -1.15 11.88
N ILE A 193 -8.76 -0.28 11.29
CA ILE A 193 -8.49 1.17 11.22
C ILE A 193 -8.34 1.76 12.63
N ILE A 194 -9.22 1.39 13.56
CA ILE A 194 -9.14 1.81 14.96
C ILE A 194 -7.83 1.30 15.61
N LYS A 195 -7.44 0.05 15.32
CA LYS A 195 -6.16 -0.53 15.79
C LYS A 195 -4.97 0.28 15.27
N ALA A 196 -4.94 0.56 13.96
CA ALA A 196 -3.88 1.36 13.34
C ALA A 196 -3.84 2.79 13.89
N ALA A 197 -5.00 3.42 14.11
CA ALA A 197 -5.09 4.74 14.73
C ALA A 197 -4.49 4.77 16.13
N ARG A 198 -4.75 3.77 16.96
CA ARG A 198 -4.16 3.66 18.31
C ARG A 198 -2.65 3.48 18.27
N GLY A 199 -2.15 2.66 17.33
CA GLY A 199 -0.72 2.50 17.12
C GLY A 199 -0.05 3.80 16.63
N PHE A 200 -0.68 4.50 15.70
CA PHE A 200 -0.26 5.82 15.24
C PHE A 200 -0.22 6.84 16.39
N GLY A 201 -1.21 6.86 17.26
CA GLY A 201 -1.23 7.75 18.44
C GLY A 201 0.04 7.61 19.28
N LYS A 202 0.49 6.39 19.56
CA LYS A 202 1.73 6.14 20.30
C LYS A 202 2.98 6.67 19.58
N ILE A 203 3.02 6.58 18.25
CA ILE A 203 4.10 7.14 17.43
C ILE A 203 4.05 8.66 17.48
N ARG A 204 2.86 9.24 17.30
CA ARG A 204 2.62 10.67 17.29
C ARG A 204 2.98 11.36 18.62
N ASP A 205 2.61 10.72 19.73
CA ASP A 205 2.93 11.22 21.08
C ASP A 205 4.45 11.25 21.31
N LYS A 206 5.17 10.20 20.89
CA LYS A 206 6.64 10.15 21.03
C LYS A 206 7.35 11.09 20.06
N TYR A 207 6.78 11.31 18.88
CA TYR A 207 7.36 12.20 17.89
C TYR A 207 7.25 13.66 18.31
N ASP A 208 6.18 14.01 19.03
CA ASP A 208 5.90 15.33 19.60
C ASP A 208 5.95 16.48 18.57
N SER A 209 5.55 16.18 17.32
CA SER A 209 5.48 17.15 16.23
C SER A 209 4.49 16.64 15.18
N PRO A 210 3.89 17.49 14.33
CA PRO A 210 2.93 17.06 13.31
C PRO A 210 3.49 15.99 12.37
N ILE A 211 2.65 14.97 12.11
CA ILE A 211 2.90 13.91 11.14
C ILE A 211 1.76 13.95 10.14
N SER A 212 2.07 14.01 8.86
CA SER A 212 1.09 13.92 7.77
C SER A 212 0.81 12.46 7.39
N ILE A 213 -0.40 12.20 6.91
CA ILE A 213 -0.83 10.90 6.41
C ILE A 213 -0.86 10.95 4.88
N ASN A 214 0.09 10.31 4.23
CA ASN A 214 0.17 10.25 2.77
C ASN A 214 -0.85 9.27 2.21
N SER A 215 -1.01 8.11 2.86
CA SER A 215 -1.98 7.09 2.50
C SER A 215 -2.43 6.31 3.74
N ALA A 216 -3.69 5.85 3.70
CA ALA A 216 -4.28 5.02 4.74
C ALA A 216 -5.15 3.92 4.13
N TYR A 217 -6.42 3.78 4.52
CA TYR A 217 -7.30 2.74 3.99
C TYR A 217 -7.55 2.91 2.48
N ARG A 218 -7.56 1.79 1.78
CA ARG A 218 -7.90 1.67 0.36
C ARG A 218 -8.87 0.51 0.17
N THR A 219 -9.96 0.72 -0.56
CA THR A 219 -10.76 -0.42 -1.02
C THR A 219 -9.95 -1.24 -2.03
N PRO A 220 -10.25 -2.54 -2.23
CA PRO A 220 -9.60 -3.35 -3.25
C PRO A 220 -9.63 -2.72 -4.65
N ALA A 221 -10.74 -2.05 -4.97
CA ALA A 221 -10.90 -1.35 -6.26
C ALA A 221 -9.95 -0.16 -6.41
N VAL A 222 -9.85 0.68 -5.37
CA VAL A 222 -8.90 1.81 -5.34
C VAL A 222 -7.47 1.29 -5.40
N ASN A 223 -7.14 0.27 -4.60
CA ASN A 223 -5.79 -0.30 -4.57
C ASN A 223 -5.35 -0.82 -5.95
N ARG A 224 -6.22 -1.56 -6.66
CA ARG A 224 -5.93 -2.02 -8.04
C ARG A 224 -5.70 -0.86 -9.00
N ARG A 225 -6.55 0.17 -8.94
CA ARG A 225 -6.47 1.33 -9.83
C ARG A 225 -5.15 2.09 -9.73
N ILE A 226 -4.56 2.14 -8.52
CA ILE A 226 -3.28 2.83 -8.29
C ILE A 226 -2.07 1.90 -8.38
N GLY A 227 -2.23 0.65 -8.82
CA GLY A 227 -1.15 -0.33 -8.89
C GLY A 227 -0.64 -0.77 -7.53
N GLY A 228 -1.47 -0.69 -6.48
CA GLY A 228 -1.08 -1.11 -5.13
C GLY A 228 -1.07 -2.63 -4.98
N ALA A 229 -0.25 -3.09 -4.06
CA ALA A 229 -0.04 -4.47 -3.66
C ALA A 229 -1.35 -5.27 -3.50
N ARG A 230 -1.45 -6.47 -4.08
CA ARG A 230 -2.66 -7.31 -3.99
C ARG A 230 -3.06 -7.62 -2.54
N PHE A 231 -2.06 -7.86 -1.67
CA PHE A 231 -2.24 -8.16 -0.25
C PHE A 231 -1.83 -6.98 0.66
N SER A 232 -1.92 -5.78 0.13
CA SER A 232 -1.57 -4.57 0.86
C SER A 232 -2.32 -4.45 2.19
N GLN A 233 -1.61 -4.11 3.27
CA GLN A 233 -2.23 -3.88 4.57
C GLN A 233 -3.14 -2.63 4.58
N HIS A 234 -3.01 -1.76 3.59
CA HIS A 234 -3.96 -0.67 3.36
C HIS A 234 -5.37 -1.18 3.03
N ILE A 235 -5.50 -2.30 2.29
CA ILE A 235 -6.81 -2.92 2.00
C ILE A 235 -7.46 -3.44 3.30
N ASN A 236 -6.64 -3.93 4.22
CA ASN A 236 -7.10 -4.45 5.49
C ASN A 236 -7.39 -3.36 6.54
N GLY A 237 -7.12 -2.09 6.23
CA GLY A 237 -7.24 -0.98 7.18
C GLY A 237 -6.19 -0.99 8.29
N LEU A 238 -5.10 -1.73 8.11
CA LEU A 238 -4.04 -1.89 9.12
C LEU A 238 -2.81 -1.01 8.87
N ALA A 239 -2.74 -0.28 7.76
CA ALA A 239 -1.53 0.44 7.35
C ALA A 239 -1.74 1.94 7.20
N LEU A 240 -0.67 2.68 7.50
CA LEU A 240 -0.53 4.11 7.29
C LEU A 240 0.83 4.40 6.64
N ASP A 241 0.85 5.20 5.58
CA ASP A 241 2.04 5.83 5.05
C ASP A 241 2.14 7.24 5.65
N ILE A 242 3.16 7.48 6.47
CA ILE A 242 3.30 8.67 7.29
C ILE A 242 4.56 9.45 6.93
N ALA A 243 4.50 10.78 7.06
CA ALA A 243 5.65 11.64 6.83
C ALA A 243 5.76 12.73 7.91
N PRO A 244 6.97 13.04 8.39
CA PRO A 244 7.17 14.11 9.36
C PRO A 244 7.03 15.47 8.67
N VAL A 245 6.20 16.35 9.21
CA VAL A 245 6.00 17.70 8.63
C VAL A 245 7.27 18.56 8.75
N ASP A 246 8.09 18.33 9.76
CA ASP A 246 9.40 18.97 9.96
C ASP A 246 10.53 18.35 9.12
N GLY A 247 10.23 17.32 8.31
CA GLY A 247 11.20 16.63 7.46
C GLY A 247 12.17 15.70 8.18
N ASN A 248 12.05 15.51 9.51
CA ASN A 248 12.97 14.68 10.27
C ASN A 248 12.62 13.19 10.21
N PHE A 249 12.78 12.60 9.01
CA PHE A 249 12.55 11.17 8.79
C PHE A 249 13.41 10.25 9.68
N GLY A 250 14.64 10.68 10.03
CA GLY A 250 15.52 9.91 10.90
C GLY A 250 14.91 9.68 12.29
N LYS A 251 14.41 10.77 12.92
CA LYS A 251 13.71 10.69 14.22
C LYS A 251 12.45 9.83 14.11
N LEU A 252 11.62 10.08 13.08
CA LEU A 252 10.38 9.34 12.90
C LEU A 252 10.64 7.85 12.71
N LEU A 253 11.60 7.46 11.87
CA LEU A 253 11.97 6.07 11.64
C LEU A 253 12.44 5.37 12.92
N GLN A 254 13.24 6.02 13.76
CA GLN A 254 13.66 5.46 15.04
C GLN A 254 12.47 5.19 15.97
N ILE A 255 11.50 6.12 16.02
CA ILE A 255 10.28 5.96 16.81
C ILE A 255 9.42 4.81 16.27
N CYS A 256 9.24 4.73 14.95
CA CYS A 256 8.51 3.63 14.33
C CYS A 256 9.18 2.28 14.60
N ARG A 257 10.52 2.21 14.54
CA ARG A 257 11.27 1.00 14.91
C ARG A 257 11.06 0.57 16.37
N ALA A 258 10.92 1.51 17.28
CA ALA A 258 10.69 1.24 18.70
C ALA A 258 9.20 1.10 19.07
N SER A 259 8.29 1.25 18.09
CA SER A 259 6.85 1.14 18.33
C SER A 259 6.36 -0.31 18.22
N ASP A 260 5.06 -0.49 18.41
CA ASP A 260 4.37 -1.78 18.25
C ASP A 260 3.88 -2.06 16.83
N CYS A 261 4.27 -1.26 15.84
CA CYS A 261 3.99 -1.59 14.45
C CYS A 261 4.73 -2.88 14.06
N THR A 262 4.04 -3.79 13.40
CA THR A 262 4.55 -5.09 12.98
C THR A 262 5.07 -5.09 11.55
N GLY A 263 4.60 -4.18 10.71
CA GLY A 263 5.18 -3.92 9.39
C GLY A 263 5.80 -2.52 9.33
N LEU A 264 7.04 -2.43 8.87
CA LEU A 264 7.77 -1.18 8.73
C LEU A 264 8.44 -1.10 7.35
N GLY A 265 7.91 -0.24 6.48
CA GLY A 265 8.46 0.03 5.15
C GLY A 265 9.26 1.33 5.12
N ARG A 266 10.49 1.28 4.59
CA ARG A 266 11.38 2.44 4.49
C ARG A 266 11.23 3.09 3.12
N GLY A 267 10.29 4.02 2.98
CA GLY A 267 10.03 4.78 1.76
C GLY A 267 10.47 6.26 1.85
N MET A 268 11.49 6.58 2.63
CA MET A 268 11.89 7.97 2.90
C MET A 268 12.29 8.74 1.64
N HIS A 269 12.93 8.09 0.67
CA HIS A 269 13.26 8.67 -0.64
C HIS A 269 12.01 8.97 -1.49
N ARG A 270 10.86 8.36 -1.15
CA ARG A 270 9.53 8.64 -1.72
C ARG A 270 8.70 9.55 -0.82
N GLY A 271 9.27 10.06 0.28
CA GLY A 271 8.62 11.00 1.18
C GLY A 271 7.66 10.36 2.20
N PHE A 272 7.82 9.07 2.56
CA PHE A 272 7.00 8.43 3.59
C PHE A 272 7.73 7.30 4.33
N ILE A 273 7.16 6.90 5.46
CA ILE A 273 7.46 5.66 6.17
C ILE A 273 6.14 4.88 6.26
N HIS A 274 6.14 3.64 5.79
CA HIS A 274 5.00 2.74 5.95
C HIS A 274 5.02 2.12 7.34
N CYS A 275 3.91 2.18 8.04
CA CYS A 275 3.69 1.49 9.30
C CYS A 275 2.41 0.68 9.22
N ASP A 276 2.46 -0.61 9.57
CA ASP A 276 1.26 -1.40 9.69
C ASP A 276 1.23 -2.25 10.98
N TRP A 277 0.05 -2.69 11.36
CA TRP A 277 -0.23 -3.45 12.57
C TRP A 277 -0.83 -4.82 12.22
N ARG A 278 -0.25 -5.49 11.19
CA ARG A 278 -0.61 -6.85 10.79
C ARG A 278 -0.46 -7.85 11.93
N THR A 279 -1.12 -8.99 11.83
CA THR A 279 -0.89 -10.14 12.72
C THR A 279 0.36 -10.91 12.28
N GLY A 280 1.11 -11.47 13.24
CA GLY A 280 2.32 -12.25 12.98
C GLY A 280 3.60 -11.55 13.43
N GLY A 281 4.73 -12.03 12.96
CA GLY A 281 6.06 -11.51 13.28
C GLY A 281 6.29 -10.14 12.63
N ARG A 282 7.29 -9.41 13.15
CA ARG A 282 7.68 -8.11 12.62
C ARG A 282 8.36 -8.27 11.26
N VAL A 283 7.95 -7.45 10.31
CA VAL A 283 8.51 -7.36 8.95
C VAL A 283 9.05 -5.96 8.71
N VAL A 284 10.29 -5.86 8.20
CA VAL A 284 10.88 -4.58 7.78
C VAL A 284 11.30 -4.71 6.32
N PHE A 285 10.94 -3.75 5.49
CA PHE A 285 11.23 -3.77 4.05
C PHE A 285 11.56 -2.37 3.51
N ASP A 286 12.20 -2.34 2.34
CA ASP A 286 12.50 -1.11 1.61
C ASP A 286 11.57 -0.98 0.41
N TYR A 287 11.12 0.24 0.16
CA TYR A 287 10.55 0.61 -1.12
C TYR A 287 11.70 0.90 -2.10
N PRO A 288 11.64 0.37 -3.36
CA PRO A 288 12.66 0.58 -4.39
C PRO A 288 12.69 2.02 -4.89
#